data_1afddf8a63232a706b630c2edc9ab16f
#
_entry.id   1afddf8a63232a706b630c2edc9ab16f
#
_cell.length_a   1.000
_cell.length_b   1.000
_cell.length_c   1.000
_cell.angle_alpha   90.00
_cell.angle_beta   90.00
_cell.angle_gamma   90.00
#
_symmetry.space_group_name_H-M   'P 1'
#
loop_
_entity.id
_entity.type
_entity.pdbx_description
1 polymer ?
#
loop_
_entity_poly.entity_id
_entity_poly.type
_entity_poly.pdbx_seq_one_letter_code
_entity_poly.pdbx_strand_id
1 'polypeptide(L)'
;MFLTDRTGVKNTRDLLRAFGGLNETYGCTEAEYSGGMNFSARDFPALSTRLPRRRLQELAGLNGMYHLNGLLTVCGQDLVYTPDEAPAQPVTVKNAVADSRKTMVGIGTKILIFPDKVAFDTADGSAAPLGAAWEAGSLSVSFAPCDASGNIYEVKDKGTKEPEHPQDGQLFLKLNEPDKPYSAENTLEVYSEASGNWTVIPLDYCLVTAEGIGAEFRVWDTVTLTGTGAEQAGQWAGLDGDRIVYGVTETTLRLRADPGGEHFYGRLVHNGSSTVWVSMDGTQREEYFPAEGVKVERRVPDLEYLTECDNRVWGCSSSENVIYACKLGDPTNWFSYRGTAADSYAVTVGSDGAFTGAATCMGYVLFFKENGLHKLYGTKPSDYQMSSIQCSGVAKGAHQSLCVINETLYYLSMDGVMAWDGSLPTKVSASLDEESLSHVTRAAAGGLVGRYYLHTESPGGQRLLVYDTEKGLWHEEDATGWAMCSTGRQLYLWDKEAIWAADGSREAGGEEDTVEYEAVTGDIGLGDPDDKYCSRVTVRLDAMERTVVTLWASFDGGEWEEKGRVDTRDRRVQVNLPFVPTRHDTMRLRLTGKGQIAVRSIAMTLSSSEGGRVSGAMPKR
;
A
#
# COMPACT_ATOMS: atom_id res chain seq x y z
N MET A 1 -80.47 -9.16 25.82
CA MET A 1 -79.39 -8.32 25.28
C MET A 1 -78.15 -9.18 25.36
N PHE A 2 -77.78 -9.88 24.29
CA PHE A 2 -76.55 -10.70 24.26
C PHE A 2 -75.37 -9.77 23.94
N LEU A 3 -74.49 -9.63 24.88
CA LEU A 3 -73.19 -9.03 24.62
C LEU A 3 -72.46 -9.97 23.69
N THR A 4 -72.23 -9.53 22.46
CA THR A 4 -71.29 -10.21 21.54
C THR A 4 -69.96 -10.33 22.22
N ASP A 5 -69.43 -11.56 22.28
CA ASP A 5 -68.08 -11.78 22.72
C ASP A 5 -67.13 -10.83 21.96
N ARG A 6 -66.36 -10.03 22.71
CA ARG A 6 -65.33 -9.27 22.14
C ARG A 6 -64.28 -10.27 21.55
N THR A 7 -64.21 -10.31 20.24
CA THR A 7 -63.10 -10.99 19.56
C THR A 7 -61.80 -10.65 20.27
N GLY A 8 -61.10 -11.69 20.76
CA GLY A 8 -59.97 -11.51 21.64
C GLY A 8 -58.86 -10.73 20.94
N VAL A 9 -58.46 -9.62 21.54
CA VAL A 9 -57.27 -8.87 21.11
C VAL A 9 -56.07 -9.78 21.33
N LYS A 10 -55.41 -10.17 20.28
CA LYS A 10 -54.18 -10.96 20.36
C LYS A 10 -53.03 -10.04 20.73
N ASN A 11 -52.50 -10.18 21.91
CA ASN A 11 -51.28 -9.45 22.34
C ASN A 11 -50.06 -10.32 22.05
N THR A 12 -49.19 -9.83 21.20
CA THR A 12 -47.86 -10.41 20.96
C THR A 12 -46.84 -9.57 21.67
N ARG A 13 -45.83 -10.23 22.20
CA ARG A 13 -44.67 -9.56 22.80
C ARG A 13 -43.45 -9.96 22.06
N ASP A 14 -42.91 -9.02 21.27
CA ASP A 14 -41.70 -9.20 20.52
C ASP A 14 -40.49 -8.72 21.32
N LEU A 15 -39.40 -9.46 21.21
CA LEU A 15 -38.21 -9.23 22.00
C LEU A 15 -36.96 -9.37 21.12
N LEU A 16 -36.38 -8.22 20.78
CA LEU A 16 -35.09 -8.15 20.10
C LEU A 16 -33.96 -8.25 21.13
N ARG A 17 -33.05 -9.20 21.00
CA ARG A 17 -31.90 -9.42 21.89
C ARG A 17 -30.57 -9.49 21.19
N ALA A 18 -30.55 -9.76 19.89
CA ALA A 18 -29.37 -9.75 19.06
C ALA A 18 -29.58 -8.67 18.01
N PHE A 19 -28.66 -7.74 17.94
CA PHE A 19 -28.73 -6.63 17.02
C PHE A 19 -27.80 -6.89 15.86
N GLY A 20 -28.35 -6.87 14.65
CA GLY A 20 -27.62 -6.90 13.40
C GLY A 20 -26.89 -5.57 13.16
N GLY A 21 -26.13 -5.52 12.08
CA GLY A 21 -25.45 -4.32 11.64
C GLY A 21 -26.33 -3.42 10.77
N LEU A 22 -25.67 -2.51 10.08
CA LEU A 22 -26.25 -1.66 9.06
C LEU A 22 -26.67 -2.51 7.85
N ASN A 23 -27.92 -2.38 7.47
CA ASN A 23 -28.48 -3.00 6.27
C ASN A 23 -29.35 -1.98 5.52
N GLU A 24 -28.81 -1.45 4.44
CA GLU A 24 -29.44 -0.39 3.64
C GLU A 24 -30.35 -0.95 2.53
N THR A 25 -30.47 -2.27 2.44
CA THR A 25 -31.30 -2.94 1.43
C THR A 25 -32.77 -3.05 1.88
N TYR A 26 -33.65 -3.34 0.94
CA TYR A 26 -35.05 -3.66 1.24
C TYR A 26 -35.24 -4.91 2.12
N GLY A 27 -34.18 -5.72 2.29
CA GLY A 27 -34.18 -6.89 3.16
C GLY A 27 -33.83 -6.59 4.63
N CYS A 28 -33.76 -5.32 5.03
CA CYS A 28 -33.45 -4.91 6.39
C CYS A 28 -34.48 -5.48 7.36
N THR A 29 -34.04 -6.28 8.32
CA THR A 29 -34.89 -6.94 9.31
C THR A 29 -35.12 -6.05 10.53
N GLU A 30 -36.08 -6.44 11.40
CA GLU A 30 -36.36 -5.74 12.66
C GLU A 30 -35.15 -5.66 13.62
N ALA A 31 -34.24 -6.63 13.51
CA ALA A 31 -33.02 -6.71 14.34
C ALA A 31 -31.84 -5.92 13.79
N GLU A 32 -31.92 -5.47 12.56
CA GLU A 32 -30.90 -4.64 11.90
C GLU A 32 -31.32 -3.16 11.94
N TYR A 33 -30.42 -2.30 11.49
CA TYR A 33 -30.75 -0.89 11.34
C TYR A 33 -30.51 -0.44 9.90
N SER A 34 -31.49 0.30 9.36
CA SER A 34 -31.51 0.79 7.99
C SER A 34 -30.74 2.09 7.80
N GLY A 35 -30.29 2.69 8.89
CA GLY A 35 -29.46 3.89 8.94
C GLY A 35 -29.04 4.15 10.38
N GLY A 36 -27.88 4.75 10.53
CA GLY A 36 -27.37 5.05 11.86
C GLY A 36 -25.89 5.42 11.83
N MET A 37 -25.42 5.94 12.95
CA MET A 37 -24.06 6.44 13.10
C MET A 37 -23.53 6.16 14.49
N ASN A 38 -22.23 5.84 14.57
CA ASN A 38 -21.47 5.69 15.82
C ASN A 38 -21.91 4.51 16.71
N PHE A 39 -22.54 3.49 16.10
CA PHE A 39 -22.73 2.20 16.75
C PHE A 39 -21.66 1.18 16.33
N SER A 40 -21.52 0.12 17.11
CA SER A 40 -20.47 -0.90 16.94
C SER A 40 -20.93 -2.25 17.47
N ALA A 41 -20.49 -3.35 16.87
CA ALA A 41 -20.66 -4.72 17.35
C ALA A 41 -19.75 -5.11 18.51
N ARG A 42 -19.08 -4.17 19.17
CA ARG A 42 -18.10 -4.44 20.23
C ARG A 42 -18.64 -5.34 21.35
N ASP A 43 -19.85 -5.09 21.77
CA ASP A 43 -20.50 -5.83 22.86
C ASP A 43 -21.59 -6.80 22.34
N PHE A 44 -21.45 -7.27 21.08
CA PHE A 44 -22.40 -8.21 20.48
C PHE A 44 -22.75 -9.37 21.43
N PRO A 45 -24.02 -9.75 21.57
CA PRO A 45 -25.20 -9.37 20.76
C PRO A 45 -25.86 -8.04 21.12
N ALA A 46 -25.37 -7.29 22.11
CA ALA A 46 -25.83 -5.94 22.40
C ALA A 46 -25.32 -4.95 21.34
N LEU A 47 -26.11 -3.91 21.05
CA LEU A 47 -25.71 -2.81 20.19
C LEU A 47 -25.10 -1.72 21.06
N SER A 48 -23.79 -1.48 20.94
CA SER A 48 -23.06 -0.48 21.72
C SER A 48 -22.59 0.68 20.86
N THR A 49 -22.46 1.86 21.45
CA THR A 49 -21.81 2.98 20.78
C THR A 49 -20.32 2.73 20.64
N ARG A 50 -19.69 3.30 19.59
CA ARG A 50 -18.22 3.31 19.49
C ARG A 50 -17.58 3.99 20.70
N LEU A 51 -16.31 3.73 20.92
CA LEU A 51 -15.54 4.46 21.94
C LEU A 51 -15.11 5.82 21.40
N PRO A 52 -14.91 6.83 22.30
CA PRO A 52 -14.33 8.10 21.90
C PRO A 52 -12.94 7.92 21.30
N ARG A 53 -12.61 8.74 20.32
CA ARG A 53 -11.28 8.81 19.72
C ARG A 53 -10.40 9.75 20.54
N ARG A 54 -9.09 9.50 20.54
CA ARG A 54 -8.12 10.35 21.22
C ARG A 54 -7.41 11.23 20.21
N ARG A 55 -7.47 12.55 20.38
CA ARG A 55 -6.73 13.51 19.57
C ARG A 55 -5.25 13.48 19.95
N LEU A 56 -4.37 13.22 18.99
CA LEU A 56 -2.93 13.12 19.19
C LEU A 56 -2.22 14.43 18.90
N GLN A 57 -2.44 15.00 17.72
CA GLN A 57 -1.81 16.24 17.30
C GLN A 57 -2.63 16.97 16.24
N GLU A 58 -2.50 18.29 16.20
CA GLU A 58 -2.98 19.10 15.09
C GLU A 58 -2.04 18.98 13.91
N LEU A 59 -2.58 18.70 12.75
CA LEU A 59 -1.81 18.50 11.53
C LEU A 59 -2.66 18.80 10.29
N ALA A 60 -2.34 19.89 9.60
CA ALA A 60 -2.93 20.21 8.30
C ALA A 60 -1.98 19.83 7.17
N GLY A 61 -2.52 19.45 6.02
CA GLY A 61 -1.73 19.24 4.81
C GLY A 61 -0.90 17.95 4.78
N LEU A 62 -1.49 16.83 5.20
CA LEU A 62 -0.84 15.51 5.19
C LEU A 62 -0.77 14.93 3.77
N ASN A 63 0.43 14.63 3.31
CA ASN A 63 0.73 13.96 2.04
C ASN A 63 0.86 12.44 2.16
N GLY A 64 1.18 11.94 3.34
CA GLY A 64 1.31 10.52 3.62
C GLY A 64 1.55 10.23 5.09
N MET A 65 1.16 9.04 5.53
CA MET A 65 1.33 8.55 6.89
C MET A 65 1.66 7.06 6.86
N TYR A 66 2.70 6.66 7.60
CA TYR A 66 3.12 5.27 7.69
C TYR A 66 3.69 4.96 9.07
N HIS A 67 3.42 3.76 9.58
CA HIS A 67 3.93 3.34 10.88
C HIS A 67 4.95 2.21 10.74
N LEU A 68 6.16 2.46 11.25
CA LEU A 68 7.23 1.48 11.40
C LEU A 68 8.09 1.89 12.61
N ASN A 69 7.97 1.19 13.73
CA ASN A 69 8.63 1.53 15.01
C ASN A 69 8.33 2.95 15.52
N GLY A 70 7.35 3.60 14.93
CA GLY A 70 6.93 4.97 15.16
C GLY A 70 6.10 5.48 13.98
N LEU A 71 5.46 6.60 14.15
CA LEU A 71 4.62 7.23 13.13
C LEU A 71 5.42 8.22 12.31
N LEU A 72 5.59 7.94 11.00
CA LEU A 72 6.10 8.88 10.01
C LEU A 72 4.93 9.61 9.37
N THR A 73 4.97 10.94 9.38
CA THR A 73 4.04 11.81 8.66
C THR A 73 4.79 12.68 7.67
N VAL A 74 4.21 12.87 6.49
CA VAL A 74 4.75 13.73 5.44
C VAL A 74 3.86 14.96 5.31
N CYS A 75 4.39 16.13 5.65
CA CYS A 75 3.69 17.41 5.66
C CYS A 75 4.36 18.39 4.71
N GLY A 76 3.73 18.68 3.57
CA GLY A 76 4.39 19.42 2.51
C GLY A 76 5.64 18.69 2.04
N GLN A 77 6.81 19.30 2.24
CA GLN A 77 8.13 18.74 1.87
C GLN A 77 8.87 18.08 3.04
N ASP A 78 8.32 18.16 4.25
CA ASP A 78 9.00 17.73 5.47
C ASP A 78 8.55 16.33 5.91
N LEU A 79 9.50 15.55 6.40
CA LEU A 79 9.28 14.28 7.08
C LEU A 79 9.31 14.51 8.58
N VAL A 80 8.26 14.10 9.30
CA VAL A 80 8.21 14.15 10.76
C VAL A 80 7.99 12.74 11.28
N TYR A 81 8.96 12.22 12.00
CA TYR A 81 8.93 10.88 12.59
C TYR A 81 8.80 10.95 14.10
N THR A 82 7.80 10.31 14.65
CA THR A 82 7.53 10.20 16.08
C THR A 82 7.77 8.76 16.52
N PRO A 83 8.91 8.44 17.17
CA PRO A 83 9.20 7.09 17.64
C PRO A 83 8.21 6.62 18.70
N ASP A 84 7.80 5.34 18.69
CA ASP A 84 6.92 4.77 19.73
C ASP A 84 7.56 4.78 21.10
N GLU A 85 8.87 4.54 21.19
CA GLU A 85 9.61 4.52 22.47
C GLU A 85 9.89 5.91 23.03
N ALA A 86 9.90 6.95 22.19
CA ALA A 86 10.20 8.32 22.58
C ALA A 86 9.28 9.35 21.89
N PRO A 87 7.96 9.32 22.12
CA PRO A 87 7.00 10.17 21.39
C PRO A 87 7.17 11.67 21.68
N ALA A 88 7.87 12.03 22.74
CA ALA A 88 8.19 13.43 23.09
C ALA A 88 9.40 14.00 22.31
N GLN A 89 10.09 13.19 21.51
CA GLN A 89 11.30 13.56 20.77
C GLN A 89 11.12 13.25 19.27
N PRO A 90 10.25 13.96 18.55
CA PRO A 90 10.08 13.76 17.11
C PRO A 90 11.33 14.19 16.35
N VAL A 91 11.66 13.45 15.31
CA VAL A 91 12.74 13.77 14.37
C VAL A 91 12.13 14.42 13.13
N THR A 92 12.68 15.54 12.68
CA THR A 92 12.21 16.25 11.49
C THR A 92 13.32 16.35 10.46
N VAL A 93 13.07 15.86 9.25
CA VAL A 93 13.93 16.05 8.08
C VAL A 93 13.24 17.02 7.14
N LYS A 94 13.84 18.21 6.96
CA LYS A 94 13.24 19.28 6.15
C LYS A 94 13.58 19.13 4.68
N ASN A 95 12.63 19.50 3.82
CA ASN A 95 12.79 19.51 2.35
C ASN A 95 13.30 18.17 1.78
N ALA A 96 12.89 17.07 2.38
CA ALA A 96 13.33 15.73 2.00
C ALA A 96 12.59 15.18 0.77
N VAL A 97 11.37 15.66 0.50
CA VAL A 97 10.48 15.16 -0.54
C VAL A 97 9.73 16.31 -1.21
N ALA A 98 9.11 16.07 -2.37
CA ALA A 98 8.23 17.04 -3.03
C ALA A 98 6.90 17.18 -2.28
N ASP A 99 6.21 18.30 -2.43
CA ASP A 99 4.86 18.50 -1.89
C ASP A 99 3.83 17.81 -2.79
N SER A 100 3.66 16.51 -2.58
CA SER A 100 2.72 15.66 -3.31
C SER A 100 2.34 14.44 -2.48
N ARG A 101 1.26 13.76 -2.85
CA ARG A 101 0.83 12.52 -2.18
C ARG A 101 1.90 11.44 -2.27
N LYS A 102 2.09 10.69 -1.18
CA LYS A 102 3.10 9.63 -1.07
C LYS A 102 2.49 8.24 -1.02
N THR A 103 3.19 7.30 -1.66
CA THR A 103 3.05 5.87 -1.42
C THR A 103 4.27 5.42 -0.64
N MET A 104 4.06 4.70 0.45
CA MET A 104 5.13 4.32 1.38
C MET A 104 5.08 2.82 1.68
N VAL A 105 6.24 2.24 1.89
CA VAL A 105 6.40 0.83 2.28
C VAL A 105 7.61 0.67 3.19
N GLY A 106 7.48 -0.16 4.22
CA GLY A 106 8.57 -0.48 5.15
C GLY A 106 9.37 -1.69 4.70
N ILE A 107 10.69 -1.66 4.90
CA ILE A 107 11.59 -2.80 4.77
C ILE A 107 12.71 -2.71 5.82
N GLY A 108 12.82 -3.67 6.70
CA GLY A 108 13.75 -3.62 7.83
C GLY A 108 13.49 -2.37 8.69
N THR A 109 14.46 -1.48 8.81
CA THR A 109 14.34 -0.19 9.53
C THR A 109 13.95 0.97 8.61
N LYS A 110 13.81 0.74 7.31
CA LYS A 110 13.63 1.81 6.32
C LYS A 110 12.19 1.92 5.87
N ILE A 111 11.73 3.17 5.69
CA ILE A 111 10.48 3.50 5.03
C ILE A 111 10.83 4.12 3.69
N LEU A 112 10.43 3.46 2.61
CA LEU A 112 10.62 3.96 1.25
C LEU A 112 9.44 4.85 0.87
N ILE A 113 9.75 5.99 0.24
CA ILE A 113 8.80 7.06 -0.08
C ILE A 113 8.83 7.31 -1.58
N PHE A 114 7.72 7.04 -2.25
CA PHE A 114 7.53 7.28 -3.68
C PHE A 114 6.45 8.36 -3.90
N PRO A 115 6.53 9.14 -4.99
CA PRO A 115 7.42 9.01 -6.15
C PRO A 115 8.84 9.58 -5.95
N ASP A 116 9.17 10.16 -4.80
CA ASP A 116 10.45 10.88 -4.57
C ASP A 116 11.67 9.96 -4.55
N LYS A 117 11.46 8.63 -4.42
CA LYS A 117 12.55 7.62 -4.36
C LYS A 117 13.53 7.91 -3.21
N VAL A 118 12.97 8.18 -2.04
CA VAL A 118 13.71 8.48 -0.80
C VAL A 118 13.49 7.34 0.20
N ALA A 119 14.53 6.96 0.92
CA ALA A 119 14.45 6.08 2.09
C ALA A 119 14.65 6.89 3.36
N PHE A 120 13.72 6.77 4.30
CA PHE A 120 13.87 7.25 5.67
C PHE A 120 14.26 6.08 6.56
N ASP A 121 15.34 6.19 7.33
CA ASP A 121 15.76 5.15 8.27
C ASP A 121 15.27 5.47 9.68
N THR A 122 14.43 4.61 10.24
CA THR A 122 13.85 4.77 11.59
C THR A 122 14.87 4.58 12.71
N ALA A 123 16.03 3.97 12.42
CA ALA A 123 17.06 3.70 13.42
C ALA A 123 17.89 4.95 13.77
N ASP A 124 18.15 5.81 12.80
CA ASP A 124 18.97 7.02 12.99
C ASP A 124 18.23 8.32 12.62
N GLY A 125 17.02 8.23 12.06
CA GLY A 125 16.22 9.38 11.64
C GLY A 125 16.73 10.08 10.39
N SER A 126 17.60 9.46 9.61
CA SER A 126 18.16 10.02 8.38
C SER A 126 17.26 9.74 7.17
N ALA A 127 17.35 10.61 6.15
CA ALA A 127 16.72 10.39 4.86
C ALA A 127 17.78 10.47 3.76
N ALA A 128 17.72 9.51 2.81
CA ALA A 128 18.66 9.45 1.70
C ALA A 128 17.94 9.01 0.40
N PRO A 129 18.41 9.46 -0.78
CA PRO A 129 17.86 8.98 -2.05
C PRO A 129 18.14 7.49 -2.24
N LEU A 130 17.20 6.78 -2.86
CA LEU A 130 17.36 5.36 -3.22
C LEU A 130 18.30 5.19 -4.42
N GLY A 131 18.23 6.11 -5.38
CA GLY A 131 19.10 6.17 -6.54
C GLY A 131 20.42 6.90 -6.22
N ALA A 132 21.37 6.80 -7.15
CA ALA A 132 22.61 7.55 -7.15
C ALA A 132 22.98 7.93 -8.57
N ALA A 133 23.59 9.07 -8.77
CA ALA A 133 24.05 9.50 -10.08
C ALA A 133 25.37 10.28 -9.94
N TRP A 134 26.28 10.00 -10.87
CA TRP A 134 27.51 10.76 -11.07
C TRP A 134 27.61 11.15 -12.54
N GLU A 135 27.97 12.40 -12.80
CA GLU A 135 28.14 12.93 -14.15
C GLU A 135 29.52 13.56 -14.29
N ALA A 136 30.22 13.22 -15.35
CA ALA A 136 31.57 13.71 -15.59
C ALA A 136 31.63 15.24 -15.81
N GLY A 137 30.62 15.82 -16.48
CA GLY A 137 30.67 17.20 -16.90
C GLY A 137 31.96 17.49 -17.72
N SER A 138 32.86 18.31 -17.17
CA SER A 138 34.14 18.61 -17.78
C SER A 138 35.32 17.76 -17.22
N LEU A 139 35.05 16.84 -16.30
CA LEU A 139 36.07 16.00 -15.71
C LEU A 139 36.59 14.96 -16.71
N SER A 140 37.85 14.59 -16.58
CA SER A 140 38.44 13.50 -17.35
C SER A 140 38.02 12.15 -16.77
N VAL A 141 37.60 11.23 -17.65
CA VAL A 141 37.21 9.86 -17.29
C VAL A 141 38.04 8.90 -18.11
N SER A 142 38.63 7.90 -17.47
CA SER A 142 39.37 6.86 -18.17
C SER A 142 38.74 5.47 -17.92
N PHE A 143 38.68 4.68 -18.97
CA PHE A 143 38.22 3.30 -18.98
C PHE A 143 39.39 2.42 -19.38
N ALA A 144 39.80 1.48 -18.52
CA ALA A 144 40.93 0.61 -18.78
C ALA A 144 40.63 -0.84 -18.42
N PRO A 145 41.04 -1.83 -19.25
CA PRO A 145 40.99 -3.23 -18.87
C PRO A 145 41.86 -3.48 -17.62
N CYS A 146 41.32 -4.25 -16.69
CA CYS A 146 42.01 -4.59 -15.45
C CYS A 146 41.77 -6.03 -15.03
N ASP A 147 42.58 -6.51 -14.10
CA ASP A 147 42.37 -7.82 -13.45
C ASP A 147 41.23 -7.78 -12.42
N ALA A 148 40.93 -8.95 -11.83
CA ALA A 148 39.91 -9.07 -10.78
C ALA A 148 40.24 -8.26 -9.50
N SER A 149 41.48 -7.77 -9.34
CA SER A 149 41.91 -6.91 -8.21
C SER A 149 41.84 -5.43 -8.55
N GLY A 150 41.66 -5.07 -9.83
CA GLY A 150 41.62 -3.69 -10.32
C GLY A 150 42.95 -3.16 -10.81
N ASN A 151 43.97 -4.02 -10.97
CA ASN A 151 45.23 -3.62 -11.57
C ASN A 151 45.11 -3.53 -13.07
N ILE A 152 45.44 -2.40 -13.65
CA ILE A 152 45.45 -2.19 -15.11
C ILE A 152 46.57 -3.04 -15.69
N TYR A 153 46.28 -3.71 -16.81
CA TYR A 153 47.29 -4.49 -17.53
C TYR A 153 48.29 -3.57 -18.21
N GLU A 154 49.60 -3.70 -17.84
CA GLU A 154 50.69 -3.02 -18.49
C GLU A 154 51.39 -3.97 -19.45
N VAL A 155 51.24 -3.70 -20.74
CA VAL A 155 51.86 -4.52 -21.80
C VAL A 155 53.10 -3.84 -22.31
N LYS A 156 54.24 -4.55 -22.27
CA LYS A 156 55.54 -4.06 -22.75
C LYS A 156 55.90 -4.63 -24.11
N ASP A 157 55.37 -5.84 -24.41
CA ASP A 157 55.73 -6.58 -25.60
C ASP A 157 54.51 -6.82 -26.48
N LYS A 158 54.66 -6.57 -27.79
CA LYS A 158 53.61 -6.81 -28.78
C LYS A 158 54.19 -7.38 -30.07
N GLY A 159 53.41 -8.09 -30.85
CA GLY A 159 53.78 -8.60 -32.16
C GLY A 159 52.83 -9.66 -32.68
N THR A 160 53.06 -10.08 -33.91
CA THR A 160 52.30 -11.17 -34.53
C THR A 160 52.78 -12.57 -34.17
N LYS A 161 53.98 -12.64 -33.53
CA LYS A 161 54.59 -13.88 -33.02
C LYS A 161 55.03 -13.71 -31.60
N GLU A 162 54.81 -14.71 -30.78
CA GLU A 162 55.20 -14.77 -29.36
C GLU A 162 56.74 -14.72 -29.22
N PRO A 163 57.25 -14.13 -28.12
CA PRO A 163 58.66 -14.13 -27.76
C PRO A 163 59.26 -15.54 -27.65
N GLU A 164 60.50 -15.76 -28.12
CA GLU A 164 61.14 -17.06 -28.08
C GLU A 164 61.56 -17.51 -26.67
N HIS A 165 61.82 -16.53 -25.76
CA HIS A 165 62.24 -16.77 -24.37
C HIS A 165 61.38 -15.99 -23.37
N PRO A 166 60.11 -16.39 -23.19
CA PRO A 166 59.21 -15.69 -22.31
C PRO A 166 59.55 -15.95 -20.83
N GLN A 167 59.19 -15.00 -19.95
CA GLN A 167 59.26 -15.14 -18.51
C GLN A 167 57.91 -15.51 -17.94
N ASP A 168 57.87 -16.21 -16.80
CA ASP A 168 56.62 -16.53 -16.11
C ASP A 168 55.84 -15.27 -15.75
N GLY A 169 54.54 -15.22 -16.07
CA GLY A 169 53.69 -14.05 -15.89
C GLY A 169 53.89 -12.92 -16.91
N GLN A 170 54.76 -13.10 -17.93
CA GLN A 170 54.92 -12.08 -18.97
C GLN A 170 53.62 -11.88 -19.77
N LEU A 171 53.24 -10.61 -19.93
CA LEU A 171 52.10 -10.21 -20.76
C LEU A 171 52.57 -9.92 -22.19
N PHE A 172 51.81 -10.40 -23.16
CA PHE A 172 52.09 -10.18 -24.58
C PHE A 172 50.80 -9.83 -25.33
N LEU A 173 50.82 -8.70 -26.06
CA LEU A 173 49.72 -8.32 -26.94
C LEU A 173 49.99 -8.93 -28.32
N LYS A 174 49.32 -10.02 -28.58
CA LYS A 174 49.38 -10.73 -29.88
C LYS A 174 48.53 -10.00 -30.89
N LEU A 175 49.16 -9.47 -31.90
CA LEU A 175 48.55 -8.73 -32.99
C LEU A 175 48.13 -9.68 -34.10
N ASN A 176 46.89 -9.52 -34.61
CA ASN A 176 46.47 -10.20 -35.80
C ASN A 176 47.17 -9.67 -37.09
N GLU A 177 47.34 -8.33 -37.13
CA GLU A 177 48.10 -7.63 -38.16
C GLU A 177 49.21 -6.73 -37.55
N PRO A 178 50.44 -6.67 -38.17
CA PRO A 178 51.59 -6.01 -37.56
C PRO A 178 51.34 -4.53 -37.20
N ASP A 179 50.55 -3.83 -38.02
CA ASP A 179 50.35 -2.38 -37.92
C ASP A 179 49.01 -1.99 -37.30
N LYS A 180 48.29 -2.96 -36.70
CA LYS A 180 46.95 -2.73 -36.11
C LYS A 180 46.91 -3.07 -34.63
N PRO A 181 47.58 -2.32 -33.74
CA PRO A 181 47.59 -2.60 -32.31
C PRO A 181 46.24 -2.36 -31.63
N TYR A 182 45.26 -1.79 -32.35
CA TYR A 182 43.91 -1.46 -31.91
C TYR A 182 42.83 -2.35 -32.55
N SER A 183 43.18 -3.46 -33.20
CA SER A 183 42.21 -4.41 -33.77
C SER A 183 41.54 -5.20 -32.65
N ALA A 184 40.20 -5.38 -32.78
CA ALA A 184 39.43 -6.25 -31.89
C ALA A 184 39.82 -7.74 -32.00
N GLU A 185 40.51 -8.11 -33.09
CA GLU A 185 41.00 -9.47 -33.33
C GLU A 185 42.31 -9.77 -32.55
N ASN A 186 42.94 -8.79 -31.90
CA ASN A 186 44.13 -8.99 -31.08
C ASN A 186 43.77 -9.78 -29.82
N THR A 187 44.75 -10.46 -29.22
CA THR A 187 44.59 -11.16 -27.94
C THR A 187 45.67 -10.71 -26.94
N LEU A 188 45.25 -10.52 -25.69
CA LEU A 188 46.19 -10.36 -24.59
C LEU A 188 46.46 -11.73 -23.99
N GLU A 189 47.74 -12.11 -23.97
CA GLU A 189 48.18 -13.42 -23.51
C GLU A 189 49.14 -13.29 -22.33
N VAL A 190 49.11 -14.27 -21.45
CA VAL A 190 50.07 -14.41 -20.33
C VAL A 190 50.79 -15.74 -20.47
N TYR A 191 52.11 -15.72 -20.31
CA TYR A 191 52.94 -16.91 -20.30
C TYR A 191 52.92 -17.59 -18.93
N SER A 192 52.80 -18.90 -18.90
CA SER A 192 52.98 -19.71 -17.70
C SER A 192 54.15 -20.67 -17.90
N GLU A 193 55.20 -20.52 -17.12
CA GLU A 193 56.34 -21.42 -17.13
C GLU A 193 55.98 -22.84 -16.71
N ALA A 194 55.00 -22.97 -15.78
CA ALA A 194 54.52 -24.27 -15.30
C ALA A 194 53.86 -25.10 -16.41
N SER A 195 53.16 -24.48 -17.34
CA SER A 195 52.50 -25.14 -18.49
C SER A 195 53.33 -25.07 -19.77
N GLY A 196 54.31 -24.17 -19.83
CA GLY A 196 55.08 -23.88 -21.02
C GLY A 196 54.29 -23.22 -22.17
N ASN A 197 53.12 -22.65 -21.84
CA ASN A 197 52.18 -22.14 -22.84
C ASN A 197 51.73 -20.71 -22.56
N TRP A 198 51.37 -20.01 -23.63
CA TRP A 198 50.66 -18.75 -23.55
C TRP A 198 49.15 -19.02 -23.38
N THR A 199 48.49 -18.26 -22.54
CA THR A 199 47.06 -18.38 -22.27
C THR A 199 46.42 -17.01 -22.47
N VAL A 200 45.33 -16.98 -23.23
CA VAL A 200 44.55 -15.74 -23.44
C VAL A 200 43.93 -15.29 -22.11
N ILE A 201 44.13 -14.03 -21.77
CA ILE A 201 43.51 -13.39 -20.61
C ILE A 201 42.11 -12.92 -21.01
N PRO A 202 41.02 -13.42 -20.36
CA PRO A 202 39.71 -12.84 -20.54
C PRO A 202 39.72 -11.43 -19.91
N LEU A 203 39.35 -10.41 -20.69
CA LEU A 203 39.27 -9.03 -20.21
C LEU A 203 37.88 -8.77 -19.59
N ASP A 204 37.60 -9.44 -18.48
CA ASP A 204 36.30 -9.43 -17.83
C ASP A 204 35.97 -8.16 -17.06
N TYR A 205 36.98 -7.34 -16.76
CA TYR A 205 36.82 -6.16 -15.90
C TYR A 205 37.33 -4.89 -16.56
N CYS A 206 36.57 -3.81 -16.33
CA CYS A 206 36.92 -2.43 -16.67
C CYS A 206 37.09 -1.61 -15.41
N LEU A 207 38.23 -0.92 -15.27
CA LEU A 207 38.44 0.13 -14.27
C LEU A 207 38.03 1.47 -14.88
N VAL A 208 37.01 2.08 -14.33
CA VAL A 208 36.61 3.46 -14.62
C VAL A 208 37.25 4.35 -13.59
N THR A 209 38.02 5.35 -14.01
CA THR A 209 38.70 6.29 -13.12
C THR A 209 38.27 7.70 -13.42
N ALA A 210 37.74 8.40 -12.41
CA ALA A 210 37.39 9.81 -12.44
C ALA A 210 37.28 10.37 -11.03
N GLU A 211 37.43 11.68 -10.88
CA GLU A 211 37.30 12.35 -9.58
C GLU A 211 35.87 12.19 -9.01
N GLY A 212 35.77 11.69 -7.77
CA GLY A 212 34.52 11.55 -7.04
C GLY A 212 33.53 10.47 -7.54
N ILE A 213 33.91 9.70 -8.56
CA ILE A 213 33.01 8.73 -9.19
C ILE A 213 32.49 7.64 -8.23
N GLY A 214 33.26 7.29 -7.21
CA GLY A 214 32.93 6.22 -6.28
C GLY A 214 32.15 6.66 -5.03
N ALA A 215 31.92 7.95 -4.82
CA ALA A 215 31.37 8.47 -3.56
C ALA A 215 29.97 7.94 -3.24
N GLU A 216 29.12 7.77 -4.26
CA GLU A 216 27.71 7.41 -4.11
C GLU A 216 27.40 5.93 -4.40
N PHE A 217 28.41 5.16 -4.84
CA PHE A 217 28.22 3.77 -5.24
C PHE A 217 28.83 2.79 -4.25
N ARG A 218 28.35 1.55 -4.29
CA ARG A 218 28.82 0.45 -3.43
C ARG A 218 29.14 -0.77 -4.27
N VAL A 219 29.97 -1.65 -3.72
CA VAL A 219 30.21 -2.96 -4.30
C VAL A 219 28.88 -3.72 -4.40
N TRP A 220 28.62 -4.31 -5.55
CA TRP A 220 27.39 -5.02 -5.93
C TRP A 220 26.21 -4.14 -6.33
N ASP A 221 26.37 -2.83 -6.46
CA ASP A 221 25.41 -2.00 -7.16
C ASP A 221 25.36 -2.39 -8.64
N THR A 222 24.18 -2.33 -9.21
CA THR A 222 24.00 -2.32 -10.67
C THR A 222 23.86 -0.88 -11.11
N VAL A 223 24.78 -0.43 -11.95
CA VAL A 223 24.80 0.93 -12.48
C VAL A 223 24.60 0.91 -13.99
N THR A 224 23.90 1.90 -14.51
CA THR A 224 23.82 2.17 -15.94
C THR A 224 24.89 3.17 -16.31
N LEU A 225 25.77 2.75 -17.20
CA LEU A 225 26.85 3.58 -17.78
C LEU A 225 26.39 4.09 -19.13
N THR A 226 26.54 5.38 -19.40
CA THR A 226 26.17 6.01 -20.67
C THR A 226 27.20 7.06 -21.09
N GLY A 227 27.27 7.33 -22.40
CA GLY A 227 28.10 8.40 -22.95
C GLY A 227 29.59 8.12 -22.98
N THR A 228 30.00 6.84 -22.92
CA THR A 228 31.43 6.48 -22.94
C THR A 228 32.10 6.71 -24.29
N GLY A 229 31.34 6.73 -25.40
CA GLY A 229 31.85 6.81 -26.75
C GLY A 229 32.53 5.52 -27.23
N ALA A 230 32.48 4.44 -26.46
CA ALA A 230 33.15 3.18 -26.79
C ALA A 230 32.57 2.52 -28.03
N GLU A 231 31.28 2.57 -28.24
CA GLU A 231 30.59 2.00 -29.40
C GLU A 231 31.00 2.72 -30.70
N GLN A 232 31.07 4.06 -30.69
CA GLN A 232 31.53 4.85 -31.82
C GLN A 232 33.00 4.61 -32.14
N ALA A 233 33.80 4.28 -31.11
CA ALA A 233 35.21 3.92 -31.29
C ALA A 233 35.39 2.55 -31.95
N GLY A 234 34.32 1.77 -32.15
CA GLY A 234 34.38 0.40 -32.68
C GLY A 234 35.15 -0.57 -31.78
N GLN A 235 35.28 -0.19 -30.52
CA GLN A 235 36.02 -0.90 -29.50
C GLN A 235 35.11 -1.11 -28.31
N TRP A 236 35.04 -2.31 -27.77
CA TRP A 236 34.22 -2.62 -26.61
C TRP A 236 32.73 -2.30 -26.79
N ALA A 237 32.15 -2.86 -27.82
CA ALA A 237 30.71 -2.82 -28.05
C ALA A 237 29.99 -3.25 -26.77
N GLY A 238 29.08 -2.38 -26.27
CA GLY A 238 28.32 -2.65 -25.07
C GLY A 238 28.98 -2.24 -23.75
N LEU A 239 30.00 -1.36 -23.71
CA LEU A 239 30.44 -0.76 -22.45
C LEU A 239 29.33 0.10 -21.83
N ASP A 240 28.57 0.83 -22.64
CA ASP A 240 27.35 1.48 -22.20
C ASP A 240 26.28 0.45 -21.83
N GLY A 241 25.39 0.80 -20.90
CA GLY A 241 24.35 -0.07 -20.39
C GLY A 241 24.55 -0.50 -18.93
N ASP A 242 23.81 -1.52 -18.50
CA ASP A 242 23.81 -1.95 -17.11
C ASP A 242 25.05 -2.78 -16.78
N ARG A 243 25.78 -2.37 -15.73
CA ARG A 243 27.03 -2.97 -15.27
C ARG A 243 27.02 -3.19 -13.77
N ILE A 244 27.63 -4.28 -13.32
CA ILE A 244 27.78 -4.58 -11.91
C ILE A 244 29.10 -4.04 -11.40
N VAL A 245 29.05 -3.37 -10.25
CA VAL A 245 30.20 -2.81 -9.55
C VAL A 245 30.86 -3.89 -8.70
N TYR A 246 32.12 -4.23 -9.00
CA TYR A 246 32.90 -5.23 -8.27
C TYR A 246 33.94 -4.63 -7.33
N GLY A 247 34.20 -3.34 -7.45
CA GLY A 247 35.10 -2.61 -6.56
C GLY A 247 34.84 -1.12 -6.65
N VAL A 248 35.01 -0.43 -5.54
CA VAL A 248 34.81 1.01 -5.40
C VAL A 248 35.96 1.60 -4.60
N THR A 249 36.52 2.70 -5.09
CA THR A 249 37.33 3.66 -4.30
C THR A 249 36.74 5.04 -4.53
N GLU A 250 37.22 6.06 -3.85
CA GLU A 250 36.76 7.43 -4.04
C GLU A 250 36.82 7.89 -5.52
N THR A 251 37.80 7.42 -6.26
CA THR A 251 38.08 7.84 -7.64
C THR A 251 37.92 6.74 -8.67
N THR A 252 37.54 5.52 -8.29
CA THR A 252 37.44 4.41 -9.24
C THR A 252 36.22 3.54 -9.01
N LEU A 253 35.64 3.05 -10.13
CA LEU A 253 34.68 1.95 -10.15
C LEU A 253 35.29 0.80 -10.98
N ARG A 254 35.31 -0.40 -10.41
CA ARG A 254 35.63 -1.62 -11.16
C ARG A 254 34.31 -2.29 -11.58
N LEU A 255 34.06 -2.28 -12.87
CA LEU A 255 32.88 -2.83 -13.47
C LEU A 255 33.19 -4.17 -14.15
N ARG A 256 32.26 -5.12 -14.16
CA ARG A 256 32.42 -6.30 -15.00
C ARG A 256 31.98 -5.96 -16.42
N ALA A 257 32.84 -6.24 -17.40
CA ALA A 257 32.49 -6.23 -18.80
C ALA A 257 31.59 -7.43 -19.12
N ASP A 258 30.77 -7.32 -20.16
CA ASP A 258 29.89 -8.42 -20.55
C ASP A 258 30.73 -9.56 -21.14
N PRO A 259 30.69 -10.79 -20.56
CA PRO A 259 31.43 -11.92 -21.13
C PRO A 259 30.78 -12.35 -22.45
N GLY A 260 31.33 -11.93 -23.55
CA GLY A 260 30.83 -12.22 -24.92
C GLY A 260 30.83 -11.02 -25.85
N GLY A 261 31.17 -9.82 -25.35
CA GLY A 261 31.40 -8.63 -26.18
C GLY A 261 32.77 -8.65 -26.86
N GLU A 262 32.98 -7.78 -27.86
CA GLU A 262 34.29 -7.56 -28.45
C GLU A 262 35.25 -7.03 -27.40
N HIS A 263 36.43 -7.67 -27.27
CA HIS A 263 37.39 -7.32 -26.25
C HIS A 263 38.09 -5.99 -26.57
N PHE A 264 38.28 -5.21 -25.54
CA PHE A 264 38.91 -3.91 -25.62
C PHE A 264 40.39 -4.01 -25.22
N TYR A 265 41.28 -3.86 -26.20
CA TYR A 265 42.75 -3.95 -26.00
C TYR A 265 43.39 -2.57 -25.88
N GLY A 266 42.84 -1.70 -25.08
CA GLY A 266 43.35 -0.36 -24.87
C GLY A 266 42.63 0.34 -23.75
N ARG A 267 42.94 1.61 -23.63
CA ARG A 267 42.31 2.51 -22.65
C ARG A 267 41.60 3.65 -23.39
N LEU A 268 40.35 3.91 -23.04
CA LEU A 268 39.65 5.12 -23.46
C LEU A 268 39.88 6.23 -22.45
N VAL A 269 40.20 7.41 -22.91
CA VAL A 269 40.26 8.62 -22.08
C VAL A 269 39.30 9.66 -22.67
N HIS A 270 38.31 10.02 -21.89
CA HIS A 270 37.33 11.02 -22.23
C HIS A 270 37.65 12.35 -21.54
N ASN A 271 37.72 13.44 -22.27
CA ASN A 271 38.05 14.78 -21.79
C ASN A 271 36.90 15.76 -22.10
N GLY A 272 35.74 15.55 -21.54
CA GLY A 272 34.60 16.45 -21.68
C GLY A 272 33.95 16.57 -23.07
N SER A 273 34.75 16.67 -24.13
CA SER A 273 34.25 16.83 -25.52
C SER A 273 34.89 15.89 -26.53
N SER A 274 35.89 15.11 -26.14
CA SER A 274 36.61 14.18 -27.02
C SER A 274 37.00 12.92 -26.27
N THR A 275 37.04 11.81 -27.01
CA THR A 275 37.56 10.54 -26.51
C THR A 275 38.81 10.17 -27.26
N VAL A 276 39.86 9.82 -26.55
CA VAL A 276 41.14 9.35 -27.09
C VAL A 276 41.26 7.87 -26.74
N TRP A 277 41.55 7.06 -27.74
CA TRP A 277 41.90 5.67 -27.55
C TRP A 277 43.44 5.53 -27.38
N VAL A 278 43.83 4.80 -26.35
CA VAL A 278 45.27 4.52 -26.07
C VAL A 278 45.44 3.01 -26.03
N SER A 279 46.28 2.47 -26.91
CA SER A 279 46.63 1.05 -26.92
C SER A 279 47.31 0.65 -25.59
N MET A 280 47.23 -0.63 -25.24
CA MET A 280 47.90 -1.18 -24.05
C MET A 280 49.43 -0.98 -24.10
N ASP A 281 50.04 -0.82 -25.26
CA ASP A 281 51.44 -0.50 -25.46
C ASP A 281 51.75 1.00 -25.47
N GLY A 282 50.75 1.86 -25.18
CA GLY A 282 50.91 3.30 -25.14
C GLY A 282 50.78 4.03 -26.48
N THR A 283 50.52 3.33 -27.59
CA THR A 283 50.25 3.95 -28.90
C THR A 283 48.91 4.66 -28.83
N GLN A 284 48.85 5.95 -29.16
CA GLN A 284 47.63 6.75 -29.17
C GLN A 284 47.02 6.79 -30.58
N ARG A 285 45.70 6.73 -30.61
CA ARG A 285 44.89 7.03 -31.78
C ARG A 285 43.88 8.09 -31.35
N GLU A 286 44.03 9.29 -31.85
CA GLU A 286 43.10 10.37 -31.61
C GLU A 286 41.90 10.19 -32.54
N GLU A 287 40.75 9.88 -31.97
CA GLU A 287 39.45 9.92 -32.67
C GLU A 287 38.51 10.81 -31.85
N TYR A 288 37.90 11.77 -32.54
CA TYR A 288 36.94 12.67 -31.94
C TYR A 288 35.58 12.03 -32.05
N PHE A 289 35.06 11.55 -30.94
CA PHE A 289 33.68 11.08 -30.84
C PHE A 289 32.84 12.18 -30.20
N PRO A 290 31.67 12.51 -30.75
CA PRO A 290 30.74 13.40 -30.07
C PRO A 290 30.27 12.68 -28.81
N ALA A 291 30.71 13.18 -27.66
CA ALA A 291 30.34 12.61 -26.38
C ALA A 291 29.36 13.55 -25.68
N GLU A 292 28.23 13.02 -25.31
CA GLU A 292 27.21 13.77 -24.55
C GLU A 292 27.59 13.92 -23.05
N GLY A 293 28.75 13.40 -22.64
CA GLY A 293 29.21 13.33 -21.27
C GLY A 293 28.97 11.96 -20.63
N VAL A 294 29.98 11.47 -19.91
CA VAL A 294 29.87 10.18 -19.20
C VAL A 294 28.97 10.32 -17.99
N LYS A 295 27.98 9.46 -17.87
CA LYS A 295 27.09 9.36 -16.72
C LYS A 295 27.10 7.94 -16.18
N VAL A 296 27.13 7.83 -14.84
CA VAL A 296 26.95 6.57 -14.11
C VAL A 296 25.78 6.73 -13.17
N GLU A 297 24.79 5.86 -13.26
CA GLU A 297 23.55 6.01 -12.50
C GLU A 297 23.10 4.67 -11.94
N ARG A 298 22.81 4.63 -10.61
CA ARG A 298 22.04 3.55 -10.00
C ARG A 298 20.56 3.91 -10.09
N ARG A 299 19.87 3.34 -11.06
CA ARG A 299 18.48 3.66 -11.37
C ARG A 299 17.52 3.00 -10.39
N VAL A 300 16.44 3.72 -10.09
CA VAL A 300 15.26 3.21 -9.38
C VAL A 300 14.05 3.36 -10.29
N PRO A 301 13.26 2.31 -10.53
CA PRO A 301 12.09 2.40 -11.41
C PRO A 301 11.04 3.37 -10.87
N ASP A 302 10.19 3.89 -11.76
CA ASP A 302 9.03 4.70 -11.39
C ASP A 302 7.90 3.78 -10.97
N LEU A 303 7.64 3.73 -9.67
CA LEU A 303 6.68 2.81 -9.06
C LEU A 303 5.49 3.57 -8.49
N GLU A 304 4.28 3.08 -8.77
CA GLU A 304 3.01 3.68 -8.34
C GLU A 304 2.50 3.04 -7.05
N TYR A 305 2.51 1.71 -6.98
CA TYR A 305 2.03 0.94 -5.83
C TYR A 305 3.11 -0.03 -5.37
N LEU A 306 3.26 -0.12 -4.07
CA LEU A 306 4.36 -0.83 -3.41
C LEU A 306 3.81 -1.79 -2.35
N THR A 307 4.50 -2.90 -2.17
CA THR A 307 4.29 -3.81 -1.05
C THR A 307 5.62 -4.49 -0.67
N GLU A 308 5.73 -5.01 0.54
CA GLU A 308 6.89 -5.76 0.99
C GLU A 308 6.52 -7.24 1.15
N CYS A 309 7.38 -8.12 0.71
CA CYS A 309 7.27 -9.57 0.94
C CYS A 309 8.67 -10.20 0.98
N ASP A 310 8.91 -11.00 2.01
CA ASP A 310 10.15 -11.77 2.17
C ASP A 310 11.43 -10.92 2.03
N ASN A 311 11.46 -9.78 2.71
CA ASN A 311 12.57 -8.84 2.72
C ASN A 311 12.92 -8.29 1.31
N ARG A 312 11.91 -8.15 0.45
CA ARG A 312 11.95 -7.48 -0.85
C ARG A 312 10.82 -6.48 -0.96
N VAL A 313 11.13 -5.31 -1.47
CA VAL A 313 10.09 -4.38 -1.90
C VAL A 313 9.70 -4.72 -3.34
N TRP A 314 8.41 -4.87 -3.54
CA TRP A 314 7.77 -5.08 -4.83
C TRP A 314 7.03 -3.81 -5.22
N GLY A 315 7.04 -3.49 -6.49
CA GLY A 315 6.31 -2.33 -7.01
C GLY A 315 5.95 -2.49 -8.47
N CYS A 316 5.03 -1.68 -8.97
CA CYS A 316 4.57 -1.73 -10.35
C CYS A 316 4.66 -0.38 -11.04
N SER A 317 4.90 -0.44 -12.34
CA SER A 317 4.88 0.69 -13.27
C SER A 317 3.80 0.47 -14.31
N SER A 318 2.77 1.33 -14.32
CA SER A 318 1.70 1.24 -15.32
C SER A 318 2.15 1.70 -16.70
N SER A 319 3.10 2.63 -16.78
CA SER A 319 3.63 3.11 -18.06
C SER A 319 4.42 2.05 -18.81
N GLU A 320 5.11 1.18 -18.08
CA GLU A 320 5.90 0.06 -18.64
C GLU A 320 5.12 -1.26 -18.62
N ASN A 321 4.04 -1.34 -17.87
CA ASN A 321 3.25 -2.54 -17.58
C ASN A 321 4.10 -3.65 -16.97
N VAL A 322 4.99 -3.28 -16.04
CA VAL A 322 5.99 -4.16 -15.41
C VAL A 322 5.82 -4.16 -13.89
N ILE A 323 5.99 -5.33 -13.29
CA ILE A 323 6.14 -5.52 -11.86
C ILE A 323 7.63 -5.74 -11.56
N TYR A 324 8.18 -4.95 -10.64
CA TYR A 324 9.56 -4.99 -10.20
C TYR A 324 9.68 -5.52 -8.77
N ALA A 325 10.80 -6.20 -8.47
CA ALA A 325 11.23 -6.46 -7.11
C ALA A 325 12.68 -6.03 -6.92
N CYS A 326 12.98 -5.36 -5.82
CA CYS A 326 14.35 -5.00 -5.48
C CYS A 326 15.19 -6.24 -5.16
N LYS A 327 16.51 -6.09 -5.12
CA LYS A 327 17.43 -7.10 -4.61
C LYS A 327 17.09 -7.44 -3.16
N LEU A 328 17.25 -8.69 -2.77
CA LEU A 328 16.95 -9.18 -1.42
C LEU A 328 17.65 -8.34 -0.34
N GLY A 329 16.87 -7.73 0.53
CA GLY A 329 17.33 -6.87 1.62
C GLY A 329 17.96 -5.53 1.20
N ASP A 330 17.95 -5.21 -0.11
CA ASP A 330 18.57 -3.99 -0.62
C ASP A 330 17.63 -3.21 -1.56
N PRO A 331 16.85 -2.27 -1.02
CA PRO A 331 15.88 -1.50 -1.79
C PRO A 331 16.51 -0.42 -2.69
N THR A 332 17.83 -0.28 -2.70
CA THR A 332 18.54 0.63 -3.61
C THR A 332 18.85 -0.02 -4.96
N ASN A 333 18.86 -1.36 -5.04
CA ASN A 333 19.17 -2.13 -6.25
C ASN A 333 17.92 -2.79 -6.85
N TRP A 334 17.56 -2.39 -8.07
CA TRP A 334 16.37 -2.86 -8.80
C TRP A 334 16.70 -3.60 -10.12
N PHE A 335 17.96 -3.56 -10.56
CA PHE A 335 18.39 -4.11 -11.84
C PHE A 335 19.56 -5.08 -11.70
N SER A 336 19.69 -5.77 -10.55
CA SER A 336 20.74 -6.76 -10.32
C SER A 336 20.31 -8.13 -10.85
N TYR A 337 20.89 -8.56 -11.97
CA TYR A 337 20.56 -9.83 -12.66
C TYR A 337 21.83 -10.66 -12.84
N ARG A 338 22.26 -11.36 -11.79
CA ARG A 338 23.49 -12.14 -11.74
C ARG A 338 23.27 -13.65 -11.81
N GLY A 339 22.02 -14.11 -11.78
CA GLY A 339 21.66 -15.52 -11.66
C GLY A 339 21.70 -16.03 -10.21
N THR A 340 21.66 -15.14 -9.22
CA THR A 340 21.68 -15.51 -7.78
C THR A 340 20.28 -15.45 -7.17
N ALA A 341 20.10 -16.12 -6.03
CA ALA A 341 18.83 -16.07 -5.30
C ALA A 341 18.51 -14.66 -4.74
N ALA A 342 19.54 -13.82 -4.56
CA ALA A 342 19.38 -12.47 -4.02
C ALA A 342 19.04 -11.42 -5.09
N ASP A 343 19.06 -11.76 -6.37
CA ASP A 343 18.89 -10.81 -7.48
C ASP A 343 17.53 -10.11 -7.47
N SER A 344 17.49 -8.98 -8.15
CA SER A 344 16.27 -8.27 -8.50
C SER A 344 15.39 -9.12 -9.42
N TYR A 345 14.13 -8.74 -9.56
CA TYR A 345 13.19 -9.40 -10.47
C TYR A 345 12.35 -8.35 -11.21
N ALA A 346 12.03 -8.65 -12.45
CA ALA A 346 11.10 -7.87 -13.25
C ALA A 346 10.28 -8.78 -14.15
N VAL A 347 8.99 -8.52 -14.27
CA VAL A 347 8.09 -9.26 -15.15
C VAL A 347 7.09 -8.33 -15.81
N THR A 348 6.97 -8.43 -17.13
CA THR A 348 5.94 -7.72 -17.90
C THR A 348 4.61 -8.43 -17.75
N VAL A 349 3.56 -7.64 -17.50
CA VAL A 349 2.19 -8.13 -17.35
C VAL A 349 1.44 -8.01 -18.66
N GLY A 350 0.84 -9.12 -19.14
CA GLY A 350 0.17 -9.16 -20.44
C GLY A 350 -1.27 -8.61 -20.44
N SER A 351 -1.82 -8.18 -19.30
CA SER A 351 -3.17 -7.63 -19.22
C SER A 351 -3.21 -6.14 -19.51
N ASP A 352 -4.31 -5.66 -20.06
CA ASP A 352 -4.55 -4.25 -20.31
C ASP A 352 -4.90 -3.47 -19.05
N GLY A 353 -4.81 -2.14 -19.13
CA GLY A 353 -5.16 -1.21 -18.07
C GLY A 353 -4.03 -0.91 -17.09
N ALA A 354 -4.17 0.19 -16.38
CA ALA A 354 -3.23 0.62 -15.33
C ALA A 354 -3.37 -0.25 -14.08
N PHE A 355 -2.30 -0.36 -13.30
CA PHE A 355 -2.38 -0.93 -11.96
C PHE A 355 -3.20 -0.02 -11.04
N THR A 356 -3.88 -0.60 -10.08
CA THR A 356 -4.75 0.11 -9.14
C THR A 356 -4.41 -0.15 -7.67
N GLY A 357 -3.50 -1.06 -7.39
CA GLY A 357 -3.05 -1.34 -6.03
C GLY A 357 -2.07 -2.49 -5.94
N ALA A 358 -1.39 -2.59 -4.81
CA ALA A 358 -0.50 -3.69 -4.46
C ALA A 358 -0.66 -4.04 -2.97
N ALA A 359 -0.58 -5.32 -2.65
CA ALA A 359 -0.61 -5.82 -1.28
C ALA A 359 0.14 -7.15 -1.14
N THR A 360 0.58 -7.45 0.06
CA THR A 360 1.08 -8.79 0.43
C THR A 360 0.09 -9.44 1.38
N CYS A 361 -0.34 -10.65 1.04
CA CYS A 361 -1.25 -11.42 1.88
C CYS A 361 -0.92 -12.91 1.78
N MET A 362 -0.87 -13.62 2.92
CA MET A 362 -0.59 -15.06 2.99
C MET A 362 0.71 -15.50 2.27
N GLY A 363 1.74 -14.63 2.25
CA GLY A 363 2.99 -14.87 1.53
C GLY A 363 2.91 -14.71 0.00
N TYR A 364 1.79 -14.26 -0.53
CA TYR A 364 1.64 -13.89 -1.94
C TYR A 364 1.81 -12.39 -2.13
N VAL A 365 2.49 -12.01 -3.20
CA VAL A 365 2.54 -10.62 -3.68
C VAL A 365 1.42 -10.43 -4.69
N LEU A 366 0.58 -9.45 -4.45
CA LEU A 366 -0.65 -9.21 -5.19
C LEU A 366 -0.59 -7.83 -5.86
N PHE A 367 -0.82 -7.79 -7.17
CA PHE A 367 -0.98 -6.55 -7.92
C PHE A 367 -2.35 -6.53 -8.58
N PHE A 368 -3.05 -5.43 -8.40
CA PHE A 368 -4.42 -5.27 -8.87
C PHE A 368 -4.49 -4.36 -10.09
N LYS A 369 -5.40 -4.68 -10.97
CA LYS A 369 -6.03 -3.80 -11.97
C LYS A 369 -7.53 -3.79 -11.71
N GLU A 370 -8.31 -2.86 -12.27
CA GLU A 370 -9.75 -2.78 -11.97
C GLU A 370 -10.49 -4.10 -12.22
N ASN A 371 -10.10 -4.86 -13.24
CA ASN A 371 -10.75 -6.11 -13.65
C ASN A 371 -9.87 -7.36 -13.46
N GLY A 372 -8.88 -7.30 -12.58
CA GLY A 372 -7.98 -8.43 -12.42
C GLY A 372 -7.02 -8.34 -11.24
N LEU A 373 -6.51 -9.51 -10.91
CA LEU A 373 -5.53 -9.73 -9.86
C LEU A 373 -4.37 -10.55 -10.44
N HIS A 374 -3.15 -10.04 -10.27
CA HIS A 374 -1.90 -10.75 -10.56
C HIS A 374 -1.29 -11.22 -9.24
N LYS A 375 -1.22 -12.53 -9.06
CA LYS A 375 -0.66 -13.18 -7.87
C LYS A 375 0.71 -13.76 -8.20
N LEU A 376 1.75 -13.28 -7.50
CA LEU A 376 3.09 -13.79 -7.60
C LEU A 376 3.44 -14.60 -6.37
N TYR A 377 4.19 -15.68 -6.59
CA TYR A 377 4.67 -16.58 -5.56
C TYR A 377 5.97 -17.25 -6.00
N GLY A 378 6.74 -17.74 -5.05
CA GLY A 378 8.07 -18.31 -5.23
C GLY A 378 8.99 -17.81 -4.13
N THR A 379 10.24 -18.28 -4.11
CA THR A 379 11.21 -17.94 -3.06
C THR A 379 12.42 -17.18 -3.58
N LYS A 380 12.66 -17.21 -4.89
CA LYS A 380 13.79 -16.56 -5.55
C LYS A 380 13.46 -16.23 -7.01
N PRO A 381 14.20 -15.33 -7.67
CA PRO A 381 13.92 -14.90 -9.05
C PRO A 381 13.77 -16.05 -10.06
N SER A 382 14.51 -17.14 -9.90
CA SER A 382 14.46 -18.28 -10.83
C SER A 382 13.22 -19.18 -10.68
N ASP A 383 12.46 -19.06 -9.60
CA ASP A 383 11.25 -19.84 -9.35
C ASP A 383 9.99 -19.00 -9.14
N TYR A 384 10.07 -17.68 -9.30
CA TYR A 384 8.89 -16.84 -9.25
C TYR A 384 7.92 -17.18 -10.39
N GLN A 385 6.67 -17.34 -10.01
CA GLN A 385 5.56 -17.59 -10.92
C GLN A 385 4.49 -16.53 -10.74
N MET A 386 3.86 -16.16 -11.84
CA MET A 386 2.74 -15.21 -11.85
C MET A 386 1.49 -15.90 -12.36
N SER A 387 0.41 -15.82 -11.58
CA SER A 387 -0.93 -16.25 -11.97
C SER A 387 -1.83 -15.02 -12.09
N SER A 388 -2.51 -14.89 -13.23
CA SER A 388 -3.44 -13.81 -13.49
C SER A 388 -4.88 -14.33 -13.38
N ILE A 389 -5.69 -13.65 -12.59
CA ILE A 389 -7.09 -14.00 -12.31
C ILE A 389 -7.95 -12.83 -12.76
N GLN A 390 -8.96 -13.09 -13.57
CA GLN A 390 -9.95 -12.10 -13.93
C GLN A 390 -11.02 -12.06 -12.82
N CYS A 391 -11.14 -10.94 -12.15
CA CYS A 391 -12.05 -10.70 -11.04
C CYS A 391 -12.22 -9.21 -10.81
N SER A 392 -13.15 -8.81 -9.95
CA SER A 392 -13.28 -7.43 -9.47
C SER A 392 -12.06 -7.07 -8.63
N GLY A 393 -11.16 -6.28 -9.21
CA GLY A 393 -9.94 -5.80 -8.54
C GLY A 393 -10.20 -4.49 -7.80
N VAL A 394 -9.13 -3.81 -7.41
CA VAL A 394 -9.23 -2.55 -6.68
C VAL A 394 -9.73 -1.44 -7.61
N ALA A 395 -10.72 -0.69 -7.18
CA ALA A 395 -11.25 0.45 -7.93
C ALA A 395 -10.19 1.55 -8.06
N LYS A 396 -10.24 2.30 -9.17
CA LYS A 396 -9.34 3.43 -9.40
C LYS A 396 -9.50 4.46 -8.27
N GLY A 397 -8.38 4.90 -7.70
CA GLY A 397 -8.35 5.82 -6.55
C GLY A 397 -8.55 5.14 -5.18
N ALA A 398 -8.83 3.84 -5.15
CA ALA A 398 -9.08 3.10 -3.91
C ALA A 398 -7.89 2.24 -3.42
N HIS A 399 -6.65 2.47 -3.91
CA HIS A 399 -5.47 1.69 -3.49
C HIS A 399 -5.23 1.69 -1.98
N GLN A 400 -5.57 2.77 -1.28
CA GLN A 400 -5.44 2.84 0.17
C GLN A 400 -6.57 2.10 0.91
N SER A 401 -7.54 1.49 0.20
CA SER A 401 -8.54 0.61 0.81
C SER A 401 -8.01 -0.79 1.12
N LEU A 402 -6.85 -1.16 0.57
CA LEU A 402 -6.23 -2.46 0.80
C LEU A 402 -5.80 -2.60 2.26
N CYS A 403 -6.34 -3.59 2.95
CA CYS A 403 -6.01 -3.87 4.35
C CYS A 403 -6.12 -5.36 4.65
N VAL A 404 -5.07 -5.93 5.23
CA VAL A 404 -5.06 -7.33 5.66
C VAL A 404 -5.48 -7.44 7.12
N ILE A 405 -6.48 -8.26 7.40
CA ILE A 405 -6.98 -8.53 8.74
C ILE A 405 -7.18 -10.04 8.88
N ASN A 406 -6.54 -10.64 9.86
CA ASN A 406 -6.63 -12.09 10.11
C ASN A 406 -6.43 -12.92 8.83
N GLU A 407 -5.32 -12.66 8.11
CA GLU A 407 -4.94 -13.34 6.85
C GLU A 407 -5.92 -13.16 5.68
N THR A 408 -6.94 -12.32 5.81
CA THR A 408 -7.87 -11.97 4.73
C THR A 408 -7.60 -10.54 4.28
N LEU A 409 -7.48 -10.35 2.97
CA LEU A 409 -7.30 -9.02 2.36
C LEU A 409 -8.66 -8.43 2.00
N TYR A 410 -8.98 -7.28 2.58
CA TYR A 410 -10.17 -6.48 2.27
C TYR A 410 -9.79 -5.31 1.38
N TYR A 411 -10.67 -4.96 0.43
CA TYR A 411 -10.47 -3.82 -0.47
C TYR A 411 -11.78 -3.37 -1.13
N LEU A 412 -11.80 -2.13 -1.59
CA LEU A 412 -12.90 -1.57 -2.35
C LEU A 412 -12.70 -1.82 -3.85
N SER A 413 -13.67 -2.46 -4.48
CA SER A 413 -13.77 -2.66 -5.92
C SER A 413 -14.90 -1.80 -6.52
N MET A 414 -15.08 -1.84 -7.84
CA MET A 414 -16.23 -1.23 -8.51
C MET A 414 -17.56 -1.88 -8.11
N ASP A 415 -17.55 -3.14 -7.67
CA ASP A 415 -18.73 -3.91 -7.29
C ASP A 415 -19.04 -3.84 -5.79
N GLY A 416 -18.27 -3.07 -5.03
CA GLY A 416 -18.35 -2.95 -3.57
C GLY A 416 -17.13 -3.50 -2.85
N VAL A 417 -17.24 -3.76 -1.55
CA VAL A 417 -16.13 -4.24 -0.74
C VAL A 417 -15.95 -5.74 -0.90
N MET A 418 -14.73 -6.13 -1.22
CA MET A 418 -14.33 -7.52 -1.46
C MET A 418 -13.42 -8.02 -0.34
N ALA A 419 -13.50 -9.32 -0.07
CA ALA A 419 -12.59 -10.09 0.77
C ALA A 419 -11.90 -11.17 -0.05
N TRP A 420 -10.57 -11.28 0.06
CA TRP A 420 -9.76 -12.30 -0.60
C TRP A 420 -8.99 -13.10 0.44
N ASP A 421 -9.14 -14.43 0.38
CA ASP A 421 -8.58 -15.41 1.32
C ASP A 421 -7.64 -16.44 0.65
N GLY A 422 -7.10 -16.09 -0.52
CA GLY A 422 -6.22 -16.96 -1.31
C GLY A 422 -6.86 -17.54 -2.58
N SER A 423 -8.20 -17.49 -2.69
CA SER A 423 -8.97 -17.97 -3.83
C SER A 423 -9.55 -16.83 -4.68
N LEU A 424 -10.83 -16.86 -5.01
CA LEU A 424 -11.52 -15.76 -5.68
C LEU A 424 -12.07 -14.77 -4.65
N PRO A 425 -12.00 -13.46 -4.95
CA PRO A 425 -12.59 -12.46 -4.06
C PRO A 425 -14.10 -12.66 -3.90
N THR A 426 -14.60 -12.47 -2.68
CA THR A 426 -16.01 -12.54 -2.34
C THR A 426 -16.53 -11.18 -1.87
N LYS A 427 -17.73 -10.80 -2.29
CA LYS A 427 -18.35 -9.53 -1.87
C LYS A 427 -18.85 -9.63 -0.43
N VAL A 428 -18.42 -8.71 0.44
CA VAL A 428 -18.84 -8.64 1.86
C VAL A 428 -19.77 -7.47 2.14
N SER A 429 -20.00 -6.58 1.17
CA SER A 429 -20.86 -5.39 1.30
C SER A 429 -22.28 -5.56 0.75
N ALA A 430 -22.80 -6.79 0.72
CA ALA A 430 -24.13 -7.05 0.15
C ALA A 430 -25.28 -6.38 0.90
N SER A 431 -25.08 -6.00 2.17
CA SER A 431 -26.06 -5.28 2.98
C SER A 431 -25.99 -3.75 2.85
N LEU A 432 -24.98 -3.22 2.14
CA LEU A 432 -24.81 -1.79 1.92
C LEU A 432 -25.41 -1.36 0.59
N ASP A 433 -25.72 -0.06 0.48
CA ASP A 433 -26.18 0.53 -0.77
C ASP A 433 -25.07 0.50 -1.82
N GLU A 434 -25.31 -0.20 -2.93
CA GLU A 434 -24.34 -0.35 -4.03
C GLU A 434 -24.03 0.97 -4.73
N GLU A 435 -25.00 1.87 -4.85
CA GLU A 435 -24.81 3.15 -5.52
C GLU A 435 -23.84 4.02 -4.74
N SER A 436 -23.91 4.00 -3.42
CA SER A 436 -23.00 4.77 -2.55
C SER A 436 -21.54 4.31 -2.63
N LEU A 437 -21.29 3.06 -3.02
CA LEU A 437 -19.95 2.47 -3.15
C LEU A 437 -19.41 2.46 -4.59
N SER A 438 -20.27 2.66 -5.60
CA SER A 438 -19.90 2.55 -7.02
C SER A 438 -19.16 3.78 -7.57
N HIS A 439 -19.37 4.96 -7.00
CA HIS A 439 -18.84 6.24 -7.49
C HIS A 439 -17.78 6.85 -6.57
N VAL A 440 -17.06 6.00 -5.85
CA VAL A 440 -16.02 6.45 -4.93
C VAL A 440 -14.81 6.99 -5.70
N THR A 441 -14.45 8.24 -5.42
CA THR A 441 -13.30 8.92 -6.02
C THR A 441 -12.02 8.70 -5.24
N ARG A 442 -12.16 8.45 -3.92
CA ARG A 442 -11.06 8.17 -3.00
C ARG A 442 -11.53 7.25 -1.89
N ALA A 443 -10.69 6.32 -1.52
CA ALA A 443 -10.88 5.49 -0.34
C ALA A 443 -9.58 5.40 0.47
N ALA A 444 -9.72 5.25 1.80
CA ALA A 444 -8.63 4.93 2.71
C ALA A 444 -9.14 3.91 3.73
N ALA A 445 -8.29 2.98 4.13
CA ALA A 445 -8.67 1.96 5.10
C ALA A 445 -7.59 1.67 6.12
N GLY A 446 -8.02 1.05 7.22
CA GLY A 446 -7.15 0.52 8.24
C GLY A 446 -7.83 -0.57 9.06
N GLY A 447 -7.04 -1.38 9.74
CA GLY A 447 -7.50 -2.46 10.58
C GLY A 447 -7.30 -2.18 12.06
N LEU A 448 -8.29 -2.52 12.89
CA LEU A 448 -8.18 -2.46 14.34
C LEU A 448 -8.98 -3.59 14.98
N VAL A 449 -8.30 -4.51 15.65
CA VAL A 449 -8.91 -5.59 16.46
C VAL A 449 -10.02 -6.32 15.68
N GLY A 450 -9.67 -6.90 14.53
CA GLY A 450 -10.62 -7.67 13.71
C GLY A 450 -11.68 -6.83 13.00
N ARG A 451 -11.52 -5.51 12.91
CA ARG A 451 -12.43 -4.61 12.19
C ARG A 451 -11.73 -3.91 11.05
N TYR A 452 -12.38 -3.88 9.92
CA TYR A 452 -11.99 -3.15 8.73
C TYR A 452 -12.69 -1.79 8.71
N TYR A 453 -11.93 -0.71 8.83
CA TYR A 453 -12.39 0.66 8.72
C TYR A 453 -12.15 1.12 7.29
N LEU A 454 -13.19 1.60 6.63
CA LEU A 454 -13.16 2.08 5.26
C LEU A 454 -13.76 3.48 5.18
N HIS A 455 -12.93 4.48 4.96
CA HIS A 455 -13.38 5.82 4.58
C HIS A 455 -13.54 5.91 3.07
N THR A 456 -14.68 6.43 2.63
CA THR A 456 -14.99 6.66 1.21
C THR A 456 -15.39 8.10 0.97
N GLU A 457 -14.95 8.65 -0.15
CA GLU A 457 -15.38 9.93 -0.68
C GLU A 457 -16.07 9.73 -2.02
N SER A 458 -17.32 10.19 -2.13
CA SER A 458 -18.12 10.14 -3.33
C SER A 458 -18.82 11.48 -3.57
N PRO A 459 -19.41 11.73 -4.74
CA PRO A 459 -20.21 12.93 -4.98
C PRO A 459 -21.39 13.10 -4.01
N GLY A 460 -21.86 12.00 -3.40
CA GLY A 460 -22.93 11.99 -2.40
C GLY A 460 -22.48 12.34 -0.98
N GLY A 461 -21.18 12.45 -0.75
CA GLY A 461 -20.62 12.75 0.57
C GLY A 461 -19.49 11.82 0.98
N GLN A 462 -19.16 11.88 2.27
CA GLN A 462 -18.12 11.07 2.90
C GLN A 462 -18.75 10.10 3.88
N ARG A 463 -18.22 8.89 3.93
CA ARG A 463 -18.66 7.85 4.89
C ARG A 463 -17.45 7.18 5.51
N LEU A 464 -17.56 6.81 6.78
CA LEU A 464 -16.64 5.90 7.46
C LEU A 464 -17.41 4.63 7.82
N LEU A 465 -17.21 3.59 7.03
CA LEU A 465 -17.83 2.29 7.20
C LEU A 465 -16.92 1.38 8.01
N VAL A 466 -17.47 0.59 8.91
CA VAL A 466 -16.73 -0.33 9.76
C VAL A 466 -17.31 -1.73 9.63
N TYR A 467 -16.52 -2.67 9.17
CA TYR A 467 -16.87 -4.07 9.05
C TYR A 467 -16.26 -4.89 10.17
N ASP A 468 -17.07 -5.49 11.02
CA ASP A 468 -16.63 -6.46 12.01
C ASP A 468 -16.44 -7.82 11.31
N THR A 469 -15.20 -8.23 11.09
CA THR A 469 -14.89 -9.43 10.29
C THR A 469 -15.28 -10.75 10.96
N GLU A 470 -15.41 -10.76 12.30
CA GLU A 470 -15.82 -11.94 13.06
C GLU A 470 -17.33 -12.13 13.05
N LYS A 471 -18.08 -11.03 13.07
CA LYS A 471 -19.55 -11.04 13.15
C LYS A 471 -20.21 -10.92 11.77
N GLY A 472 -19.47 -10.46 10.76
CA GLY A 472 -20.00 -10.18 9.43
C GLY A 472 -20.97 -8.98 9.41
N LEU A 473 -20.76 -8.00 10.27
CA LEU A 473 -21.67 -6.87 10.48
C LEU A 473 -21.03 -5.55 10.06
N TRP A 474 -21.79 -4.74 9.33
CA TRP A 474 -21.43 -3.38 8.99
C TRP A 474 -21.99 -2.38 9.99
N HIS A 475 -21.23 -1.31 10.20
CA HIS A 475 -21.61 -0.13 10.98
C HIS A 475 -21.11 1.11 10.26
N GLU A 476 -21.64 2.28 10.63
CA GLU A 476 -21.15 3.55 10.14
C GLU A 476 -20.73 4.42 11.33
N GLU A 477 -19.58 5.08 11.19
CA GLU A 477 -19.10 6.08 12.13
C GLU A 477 -19.05 7.44 11.44
N ASP A 478 -18.97 8.51 12.21
CA ASP A 478 -18.79 9.87 11.70
C ASP A 478 -17.53 9.97 10.84
N ALA A 479 -17.64 10.66 9.73
CA ALA A 479 -16.68 10.67 8.64
C ALA A 479 -15.35 11.32 9.06
N THR A 480 -14.48 10.50 9.60
CA THR A 480 -13.09 10.81 9.97
C THR A 480 -12.21 9.76 9.30
N GLY A 481 -11.08 10.11 8.69
CA GLY A 481 -10.18 9.08 8.16
C GLY A 481 -9.80 9.25 6.70
N TRP A 482 -9.51 10.46 6.29
CA TRP A 482 -8.95 10.78 4.97
C TRP A 482 -7.63 10.07 4.68
N ALA A 483 -6.86 9.75 5.70
CA ALA A 483 -5.73 8.85 5.68
C ALA A 483 -5.75 7.99 6.94
N MET A 484 -5.36 6.74 6.81
CA MET A 484 -5.33 5.78 7.89
C MET A 484 -4.01 5.02 7.92
N CYS A 485 -3.57 4.68 9.12
CA CYS A 485 -2.43 3.82 9.35
C CYS A 485 -2.68 2.94 10.57
N SER A 486 -2.51 1.64 10.41
CA SER A 486 -2.75 0.66 11.46
C SER A 486 -1.46 0.06 12.00
N THR A 487 -1.38 -0.14 13.31
CA THR A 487 -0.29 -0.86 13.98
C THR A 487 -0.72 -2.26 14.44
N GLY A 488 -1.96 -2.68 14.14
CA GLY A 488 -2.58 -3.88 14.69
C GLY A 488 -3.17 -3.70 16.10
N ARG A 489 -2.65 -2.78 16.90
CA ARG A 489 -3.18 -2.42 18.24
C ARG A 489 -3.84 -1.06 18.26
N GLN A 490 -3.48 -0.18 17.37
CA GLN A 490 -3.93 1.20 17.27
C GLN A 490 -4.22 1.55 15.82
N LEU A 491 -5.24 2.34 15.57
CA LEU A 491 -5.57 2.89 14.27
C LEU A 491 -5.42 4.41 14.34
N TYR A 492 -4.54 4.96 13.53
CA TYR A 492 -4.39 6.40 13.32
C TYR A 492 -5.32 6.84 12.20
N LEU A 493 -6.09 7.89 12.45
CA LEU A 493 -7.04 8.50 11.53
C LEU A 493 -6.68 9.96 11.36
N TRP A 494 -6.64 10.47 10.14
CA TRP A 494 -6.47 11.90 9.88
C TRP A 494 -7.75 12.48 9.26
N ASP A 495 -8.25 13.56 9.84
CA ASP A 495 -9.50 14.22 9.45
C ASP A 495 -9.31 15.50 8.64
N LYS A 496 -8.11 15.81 8.17
CA LYS A 496 -7.58 17.02 7.52
C LYS A 496 -7.07 18.08 8.49
N GLU A 497 -7.45 18.06 9.75
CA GLU A 497 -7.07 19.03 10.77
C GLU A 497 -6.19 18.43 11.86
N ALA A 498 -6.42 17.16 12.19
CA ALA A 498 -5.75 16.47 13.28
C ALA A 498 -5.56 14.97 13.01
N ILE A 499 -4.60 14.38 13.70
CA ILE A 499 -4.45 12.92 13.80
C ILE A 499 -5.14 12.46 15.08
N TRP A 500 -5.99 11.45 14.93
CA TRP A 500 -6.73 10.79 15.98
C TRP A 500 -6.29 9.34 16.13
N ALA A 501 -6.35 8.82 17.35
CA ALA A 501 -6.19 7.39 17.61
C ALA A 501 -7.54 6.78 17.98
N ALA A 502 -7.88 5.69 17.31
CA ALA A 502 -9.06 4.88 17.59
C ALA A 502 -8.71 3.67 18.48
N ASP A 503 -7.87 3.86 19.48
CA ASP A 503 -7.48 2.82 20.43
C ASP A 503 -8.58 2.47 21.44
N GLY A 504 -9.58 3.33 21.56
CA GLY A 504 -10.74 3.10 22.39
C GLY A 504 -10.45 3.09 23.87
N SER A 505 -9.36 3.72 24.32
CA SER A 505 -9.09 3.93 25.73
C SER A 505 -10.19 4.79 26.36
N ARG A 506 -10.78 4.31 27.44
CA ARG A 506 -11.72 5.09 28.26
C ARG A 506 -11.02 6.08 29.18
N GLU A 507 -9.70 6.02 29.27
CA GLU A 507 -8.88 6.88 30.11
C GLU A 507 -8.54 8.15 29.35
N ALA A 508 -9.10 9.22 29.80
CA ALA A 508 -9.23 10.52 29.19
C ALA A 508 -7.94 11.32 29.04
N GLY A 509 -7.91 12.18 28.06
CA GLY A 509 -6.93 13.25 27.89
C GLY A 509 -6.89 13.77 26.45
N GLY A 510 -7.69 14.78 26.13
CA GLY A 510 -7.75 15.39 24.79
C GLY A 510 -8.67 14.66 23.82
N GLU A 511 -9.74 14.13 24.33
CA GLU A 511 -10.71 13.28 23.64
C GLU A 511 -11.86 14.06 23.03
N GLU A 512 -12.60 13.37 22.15
CA GLU A 512 -13.96 13.78 21.82
C GLU A 512 -14.75 13.89 23.13
N ASP A 513 -15.34 15.05 23.40
CA ASP A 513 -16.11 15.28 24.62
C ASP A 513 -17.29 14.33 24.75
N THR A 514 -17.98 14.07 23.64
CA THR A 514 -19.14 13.17 23.57
C THR A 514 -19.35 12.60 22.18
N VAL A 515 -19.62 11.30 22.11
CA VAL A 515 -20.03 10.64 20.87
C VAL A 515 -21.52 10.82 20.69
N GLU A 516 -21.94 11.47 19.60
CA GLU A 516 -23.34 11.51 19.19
C GLU A 516 -23.66 10.23 18.42
N TYR A 517 -24.84 9.65 18.64
CA TYR A 517 -25.20 8.40 18.01
C TYR A 517 -26.65 8.39 17.51
N GLU A 518 -26.88 7.58 16.48
CA GLU A 518 -28.19 7.32 15.90
C GLU A 518 -28.29 5.89 15.40
N ALA A 519 -29.46 5.25 15.56
CA ALA A 519 -29.80 4.01 14.89
C ALA A 519 -31.29 4.02 14.56
N VAL A 520 -31.64 3.62 13.35
CA VAL A 520 -33.03 3.51 12.84
C VAL A 520 -33.26 2.05 12.48
N THR A 521 -34.19 1.38 13.13
CA THR A 521 -34.54 -0.03 12.83
C THR A 521 -35.09 -0.21 11.42
N GLY A 522 -35.08 -1.41 10.90
CA GLY A 522 -35.94 -1.81 9.81
C GLY A 522 -37.44 -1.69 10.17
N ASP A 523 -38.30 -1.98 9.23
CA ASP A 523 -39.74 -1.96 9.47
C ASP A 523 -40.15 -3.09 10.41
N ILE A 524 -40.78 -2.73 11.53
CA ILE A 524 -41.28 -3.63 12.55
C ILE A 524 -42.77 -3.94 12.25
N GLY A 525 -43.11 -5.23 12.32
CA GLY A 525 -44.48 -5.69 12.13
C GLY A 525 -44.83 -6.19 10.73
N LEU A 526 -43.88 -6.30 9.82
CA LEU A 526 -44.09 -6.82 8.46
C LEU A 526 -44.62 -8.27 8.42
N GLY A 527 -44.41 -9.05 9.50
CA GLY A 527 -44.86 -10.43 9.60
C GLY A 527 -46.40 -10.61 9.78
N ASP A 528 -47.11 -9.53 10.07
CA ASP A 528 -48.59 -9.52 10.25
C ASP A 528 -49.17 -8.36 9.40
N PRO A 529 -49.95 -8.66 8.34
CA PRO A 529 -50.48 -7.63 7.46
C PRO A 529 -51.69 -6.88 8.03
N ASP A 530 -52.16 -7.25 9.23
CA ASP A 530 -53.27 -6.56 9.88
C ASP A 530 -52.80 -5.32 10.65
N ASP A 531 -53.65 -4.30 10.74
CA ASP A 531 -53.40 -3.12 11.54
C ASP A 531 -53.09 -3.46 13.01
N LYS A 532 -52.04 -2.90 13.54
CA LYS A 532 -51.50 -3.14 14.86
C LYS A 532 -51.51 -1.89 15.74
N TYR A 533 -51.42 -2.10 17.03
CA TYR A 533 -51.21 -1.04 18.02
C TYR A 533 -49.98 -1.39 18.88
N CYS A 534 -49.00 -0.52 18.91
CA CYS A 534 -47.91 -0.63 19.88
C CYS A 534 -48.32 0.08 21.18
N SER A 535 -48.44 -0.68 22.27
CA SER A 535 -48.85 -0.13 23.56
C SER A 535 -47.68 0.15 24.51
N ARG A 536 -46.54 -0.48 24.28
CA ARG A 536 -45.37 -0.32 25.17
C ARG A 536 -44.10 -0.71 24.45
N VAL A 537 -43.07 0.11 24.62
CA VAL A 537 -41.69 -0.23 24.30
C VAL A 537 -40.81 -0.16 25.57
N THR A 538 -40.07 -1.21 25.80
CA THR A 538 -39.10 -1.27 26.92
C THR A 538 -37.72 -1.49 26.35
N VAL A 539 -36.82 -0.51 26.51
CA VAL A 539 -35.42 -0.61 26.13
C VAL A 539 -34.60 -0.92 27.37
N ARG A 540 -33.89 -2.05 27.35
CA ARG A 540 -32.89 -2.39 28.36
C ARG A 540 -31.53 -2.02 27.83
N LEU A 541 -30.90 -1.09 28.52
CA LEU A 541 -29.59 -0.57 28.12
C LEU A 541 -28.71 -0.29 29.34
N ASP A 542 -27.42 -0.37 29.16
CA ASP A 542 -26.44 0.20 30.06
C ASP A 542 -26.07 1.58 29.52
N ALA A 543 -26.35 2.64 30.25
CA ALA A 543 -25.93 4.00 29.95
C ALA A 543 -24.89 4.44 30.95
N MET A 544 -23.80 4.97 30.48
CA MET A 544 -22.78 5.60 31.34
C MET A 544 -23.28 6.93 31.86
N GLU A 545 -22.56 7.52 32.80
CA GLU A 545 -22.87 8.86 33.34
C GLU A 545 -22.90 9.92 32.23
N ARG A 546 -23.74 10.92 32.36
CA ARG A 546 -23.93 12.05 31.44
C ARG A 546 -24.36 11.64 30.01
N THR A 547 -25.13 10.56 29.90
CA THR A 547 -25.64 10.07 28.64
C THR A 547 -27.08 10.54 28.43
N VAL A 548 -27.35 11.07 27.24
CA VAL A 548 -28.72 11.42 26.80
C VAL A 548 -29.19 10.37 25.83
N VAL A 549 -30.40 9.82 26.05
CA VAL A 549 -31.05 8.84 25.17
C VAL A 549 -32.42 9.35 24.81
N THR A 550 -32.75 9.45 23.54
CA THR A 550 -34.07 9.82 23.03
C THR A 550 -34.59 8.74 22.11
N LEU A 551 -35.81 8.28 22.33
CA LEU A 551 -36.48 7.31 21.46
C LEU A 551 -37.58 8.02 20.66
N TRP A 552 -37.57 7.75 19.37
CA TRP A 552 -38.52 8.22 18.39
C TRP A 552 -39.26 7.03 17.76
N ALA A 553 -40.45 7.25 17.28
CA ALA A 553 -41.19 6.28 16.45
C ALA A 553 -41.77 6.98 15.24
N SER A 554 -41.78 6.26 14.12
CA SER A 554 -42.50 6.61 12.90
C SER A 554 -43.46 5.46 12.57
N PHE A 555 -44.67 5.78 12.15
CA PHE A 555 -45.72 4.85 11.81
C PHE A 555 -46.06 5.00 10.33
N ASP A 556 -46.10 3.89 9.59
CA ASP A 556 -46.44 3.83 8.15
C ASP A 556 -45.65 4.82 7.28
N GLY A 557 -44.36 5.01 7.61
CA GLY A 557 -43.48 5.95 6.92
C GLY A 557 -43.76 7.44 7.18
N GLY A 558 -44.61 7.76 8.19
CA GLY A 558 -44.93 9.13 8.60
C GLY A 558 -43.83 9.83 9.35
N GLU A 559 -44.13 11.03 9.85
CA GLU A 559 -43.17 11.86 10.59
C GLU A 559 -42.67 11.19 11.88
N TRP A 560 -41.45 11.55 12.29
CA TRP A 560 -40.86 11.06 13.52
C TRP A 560 -41.42 11.76 14.74
N GLU A 561 -41.97 10.98 15.66
CA GLU A 561 -42.53 11.47 16.92
C GLU A 561 -41.61 11.09 18.10
N GLU A 562 -41.21 12.06 18.93
CA GLU A 562 -40.49 11.78 20.17
C GLU A 562 -41.42 11.03 21.15
N LYS A 563 -41.01 9.85 21.56
CA LYS A 563 -41.77 9.01 22.51
C LYS A 563 -41.21 9.06 23.93
N GLY A 564 -39.98 9.44 24.08
CA GLY A 564 -39.39 9.64 25.41
C GLY A 564 -37.93 10.00 25.34
N ARG A 565 -37.51 10.77 26.37
CA ARG A 565 -36.10 11.21 26.56
C ARG A 565 -35.65 10.92 27.98
N VAL A 566 -34.44 10.45 28.10
CA VAL A 566 -33.79 10.17 29.37
C VAL A 566 -32.42 10.83 29.39
N ASP A 567 -32.16 11.62 30.42
CA ASP A 567 -30.87 12.18 30.76
C ASP A 567 -30.33 11.43 31.98
N THR A 568 -29.23 10.71 31.82
CA THR A 568 -28.67 9.91 32.92
C THR A 568 -27.60 10.69 33.61
N ARG A 569 -27.89 11.14 34.86
CA ARG A 569 -26.86 11.65 35.76
C ARG A 569 -26.05 10.51 36.36
N ASP A 570 -26.68 9.34 36.51
CA ASP A 570 -26.10 8.12 37.05
C ASP A 570 -26.29 6.96 36.09
N ARG A 571 -25.48 5.90 36.21
CA ARG A 571 -25.62 4.69 35.42
C ARG A 571 -27.02 4.08 35.54
N ARG A 572 -27.71 3.86 34.41
CA ARG A 572 -29.04 3.23 34.34
C ARG A 572 -29.04 1.96 33.52
N VAL A 573 -29.89 1.02 33.95
CA VAL A 573 -29.95 -0.35 33.38
C VAL A 573 -31.25 -0.59 32.60
N GLN A 574 -32.27 0.26 32.75
CA GLN A 574 -33.55 0.08 32.05
C GLN A 574 -34.29 1.41 31.89
N VAL A 575 -34.81 1.61 30.70
CA VAL A 575 -35.70 2.74 30.37
C VAL A 575 -37.03 2.17 29.82
N ASN A 576 -38.14 2.51 30.47
CA ASN A 576 -39.46 2.19 29.98
C ASN A 576 -40.07 3.44 29.36
N LEU A 577 -40.46 3.32 28.10
CA LEU A 577 -41.05 4.40 27.34
C LEU A 577 -42.55 4.06 27.09
N PRO A 578 -43.47 4.85 27.66
CA PRO A 578 -44.89 4.67 27.38
C PRO A 578 -45.22 5.11 25.95
N PHE A 579 -45.95 4.30 25.24
CA PHE A 579 -46.45 4.62 23.93
C PHE A 579 -47.95 4.94 23.97
N VAL A 580 -48.36 6.00 23.33
CA VAL A 580 -49.78 6.21 23.02
C VAL A 580 -50.09 5.27 21.85
N PRO A 581 -51.04 4.31 22.03
CA PRO A 581 -51.33 3.37 20.98
C PRO A 581 -51.84 4.09 19.72
N THR A 582 -51.12 3.95 18.62
CA THR A 582 -51.49 4.47 17.30
C THR A 582 -51.71 3.29 16.38
N ARG A 583 -52.79 3.30 15.60
CA ARG A 583 -53.06 2.26 14.62
C ARG A 583 -52.10 2.39 13.44
N HIS A 584 -51.41 1.32 13.07
CA HIS A 584 -50.40 1.29 12.01
C HIS A 584 -50.25 -0.12 11.44
N ASP A 585 -49.78 -0.20 10.20
CA ASP A 585 -49.32 -1.45 9.60
C ASP A 585 -47.86 -1.69 9.97
N THR A 586 -46.97 -0.73 9.73
CA THR A 586 -45.54 -0.82 10.07
C THR A 586 -45.12 0.27 11.05
N MET A 587 -44.05 -0.01 11.82
CA MET A 587 -43.45 0.96 12.74
C MET A 587 -41.94 0.90 12.62
N ARG A 588 -41.29 2.05 12.66
CA ARG A 588 -39.82 2.16 12.83
C ARG A 588 -39.47 2.85 14.13
N LEU A 589 -38.44 2.38 14.78
CA LEU A 589 -37.88 3.02 15.96
C LEU A 589 -36.55 3.71 15.60
N ARG A 590 -36.38 4.91 16.13
CA ARG A 590 -35.11 5.66 16.01
C ARG A 590 -34.61 5.98 17.40
N LEU A 591 -33.36 5.57 17.67
CA LEU A 591 -32.65 5.84 18.89
C LEU A 591 -31.58 6.88 18.61
N THR A 592 -31.64 8.05 19.28
CA THR A 592 -30.63 9.11 19.17
C THR A 592 -30.11 9.50 20.53
N GLY A 593 -28.90 10.06 20.56
CA GLY A 593 -28.37 10.56 21.84
C GLY A 593 -26.92 10.98 21.80
N LYS A 594 -26.38 11.18 22.99
CA LYS A 594 -24.98 11.54 23.23
C LYS A 594 -24.43 10.72 24.39
N GLY A 595 -23.17 10.34 24.32
CA GLY A 595 -22.48 9.57 25.35
C GLY A 595 -22.37 8.09 25.01
N GLN A 596 -22.15 7.23 25.99
CA GLN A 596 -21.94 5.80 25.78
C GLN A 596 -23.09 4.96 26.28
N ILE A 597 -23.63 4.11 25.41
CA ILE A 597 -24.66 3.14 25.73
C ILE A 597 -24.33 1.76 25.16
N ALA A 598 -24.94 0.73 25.78
CA ALA A 598 -25.06 -0.61 25.22
C ALA A 598 -26.51 -1.06 25.35
N VAL A 599 -27.22 -1.19 24.24
CA VAL A 599 -28.61 -1.67 24.18
C VAL A 599 -28.61 -3.18 24.22
N ARG A 600 -29.16 -3.77 25.27
CA ARG A 600 -29.20 -5.21 25.50
C ARG A 600 -30.45 -5.87 24.92
N SER A 601 -31.58 -5.18 24.94
CA SER A 601 -32.83 -5.68 24.34
C SER A 601 -33.85 -4.56 24.18
N ILE A 602 -34.69 -4.72 23.16
CA ILE A 602 -35.90 -3.94 22.95
C ILE A 602 -37.09 -4.90 23.00
N ALA A 603 -38.01 -4.65 23.93
CA ALA A 603 -39.25 -5.43 24.05
C ALA A 603 -40.43 -4.56 23.67
N MET A 604 -41.23 -5.02 22.76
CA MET A 604 -42.44 -4.35 22.25
C MET A 604 -43.67 -5.17 22.59
N THR A 605 -44.76 -4.50 22.94
CA THR A 605 -46.06 -5.13 23.13
C THR A 605 -46.98 -4.63 22.01
N LEU A 606 -47.22 -5.50 21.06
CA LEU A 606 -48.09 -5.26 19.90
C LEU A 606 -49.45 -5.92 20.15
N SER A 607 -50.51 -5.26 19.77
CA SER A 607 -51.88 -5.76 19.82
C SER A 607 -52.46 -5.67 18.43
N SER A 608 -52.80 -6.79 17.81
CA SER A 608 -53.56 -6.83 16.56
C SER A 608 -55.06 -7.09 16.87
N SER A 609 -55.94 -6.38 16.20
CA SER A 609 -57.34 -6.74 16.15
C SER A 609 -57.52 -7.69 14.97
N GLU A 610 -58.01 -8.91 15.20
CA GLU A 610 -58.58 -9.68 14.08
C GLU A 610 -59.66 -8.81 13.45
N GLY A 611 -59.33 -8.17 12.34
CA GLY A 611 -60.22 -7.26 11.62
C GLY A 611 -61.39 -8.04 11.10
N GLY A 612 -62.56 -7.75 11.62
CA GLY A 612 -63.76 -8.11 10.92
C GLY A 612 -63.66 -7.52 9.50
N ARG A 613 -63.46 -8.37 8.49
CA ARG A 613 -63.59 -7.99 7.09
C ARG A 613 -64.97 -7.31 6.90
N VAL A 614 -64.95 -5.99 6.81
CA VAL A 614 -66.06 -5.29 6.19
C VAL A 614 -65.99 -5.64 4.70
N SER A 615 -66.73 -6.67 4.27
CA SER A 615 -66.93 -6.94 2.87
C SER A 615 -67.69 -5.74 2.28
N GLY A 616 -66.87 -4.81 1.69
CA GLY A 616 -67.46 -3.76 0.85
C GLY A 616 -68.12 -4.40 -0.34
N ALA A 617 -69.42 -4.58 -0.25
CA ALA A 617 -70.25 -4.94 -1.40
C ALA A 617 -70.08 -3.84 -2.45
N MET A 618 -69.40 -4.14 -3.57
CA MET A 618 -69.49 -3.30 -4.75
C MET A 618 -70.97 -3.12 -5.16
N PRO A 619 -71.43 -1.90 -5.39
CA PRO A 619 -72.71 -1.69 -5.98
C PRO A 619 -72.66 -2.24 -7.40
N LYS A 620 -73.56 -3.21 -7.67
CA LYS A 620 -73.85 -3.66 -9.04
C LYS A 620 -74.33 -2.47 -9.84
N ARG A 621 -73.70 -2.16 -10.93
CA ARG A 621 -74.32 -1.56 -12.12
C ARG A 621 -74.41 -2.58 -13.22
#